data_d4ff986fd28440e126bbe8029c3bc134
#
_entry.id   d4ff986fd28440e126bbe8029c3bc134
#
_cell.length_a   1.000
_cell.length_b   1.000
_cell.length_c   1.000
_cell.angle_alpha   90.00
_cell.angle_beta   90.00
_cell.angle_gamma   90.00
#
_symmetry.space_group_name_H-M   'P 1'
#
loop_
_entity.id
_entity.type
_entity.pdbx_description
1 polymer ?
#
loop_
_entity_poly.entity_id
_entity_poly.type
_entity_poly.pdbx_seq_one_letter_code
_entity_poly.pdbx_strand_id
1 'polypeptide(L)'
;MGEMYTLYKGRICPLQTFAKDFTTKLTGKATYEGLSSEQVLSGFLFYYSDWAPILDEVSPKRQKESKALVEMLLSGRSLKLFPVADSTGTLGWYAQNDDLPMTVSDNEYIFIRKHLSYCQEQVVKGDYASLEQVFGKIKLFQTKRAADVLPSSMRIKAERLYNALTTGRWLAMLSITLGLFFFAYSLYTTTHKRTSRFSLFTFHFSLIYLILLTSFLLLIFILRWIAGGHIPMAGGFDSMNLMAIAIGILGLGARTSSSAQGMRLPIALLTMGFCLLVAMMSGSNPPVTNLMPVLSSPLLCLHVAVIMMSYALFFFLMMLGIAGLISSKFQDSGFKLGKRILYPAVFLLALGIIIGALWANISWGNYWTWDPKEVWALITLIVYAFPLHPSLSVSRNPKRFFLYCTLAFLSVIITYFGVNFLLGGMHAYN
;
A
#
# COMPACT_ATOMS: atom_id res chain seq x y z
N MET A 1 7.23 21.33 16.01
CA MET A 1 6.32 21.36 14.83
C MET A 1 5.63 20.03 14.59
N GLY A 2 6.31 18.91 14.45
CA GLY A 2 5.74 17.59 14.12
C GLY A 2 4.71 17.01 15.10
N GLU A 3 4.53 17.61 16.27
CA GLU A 3 3.52 17.19 17.26
C GLU A 3 2.13 17.83 17.08
N MET A 4 2.01 18.83 16.21
CA MET A 4 0.74 19.46 15.90
C MET A 4 -0.08 18.54 14.99
N TYR A 5 -1.39 18.77 14.99
CA TYR A 5 -2.34 18.08 14.14
C TYR A 5 -2.70 18.93 12.92
N THR A 6 -3.07 18.28 11.84
CA THR A 6 -3.60 18.93 10.64
C THR A 6 -4.72 18.09 10.04
N LEU A 7 -5.69 18.74 9.42
CA LEU A 7 -6.66 18.05 8.57
C LEU A 7 -6.02 17.87 7.19
N TYR A 8 -5.70 16.61 6.87
CA TYR A 8 -5.09 16.28 5.58
C TYR A 8 -5.80 15.10 4.93
N LYS A 9 -6.18 15.22 3.67
CA LYS A 9 -6.93 14.21 2.91
C LYS A 9 -8.17 13.69 3.67
N GLY A 10 -8.92 14.62 4.27
CA GLY A 10 -10.16 14.31 5.02
C GLY A 10 -9.94 13.70 6.40
N ARG A 11 -8.72 13.62 6.91
CA ARG A 11 -8.39 13.00 8.20
C ARG A 11 -7.52 13.92 9.06
N ILE A 12 -7.82 13.93 10.38
CA ILE A 12 -6.93 14.58 11.35
C ILE A 12 -5.73 13.66 11.58
N CYS A 13 -4.54 14.15 11.30
CA CYS A 13 -3.30 13.38 11.42
C CYS A 13 -2.16 14.25 11.97
N PRO A 14 -1.04 13.66 12.41
CA PRO A 14 0.16 14.43 12.76
C PRO A 14 0.65 15.25 11.57
N LEU A 15 1.12 16.47 11.83
CA LEU A 15 1.71 17.33 10.78
C LEU A 15 2.89 16.65 10.06
N GLN A 16 3.57 15.73 10.75
CA GLN A 16 4.58 14.85 10.16
C GLN A 16 4.08 14.10 8.92
N THR A 17 2.83 13.63 8.92
CA THR A 17 2.24 12.91 7.77
C THR A 17 2.12 13.81 6.55
N PHE A 18 1.66 15.06 6.76
CA PHE A 18 1.63 16.07 5.70
C PHE A 18 3.03 16.37 5.19
N ALA A 19 3.99 16.64 6.10
CA ALA A 19 5.37 16.93 5.74
C ALA A 19 6.00 15.82 4.91
N LYS A 20 5.78 14.56 5.28
CA LYS A 20 6.29 13.39 4.56
C LYS A 20 5.69 13.27 3.15
N ASP A 21 4.38 13.45 2.99
CA ASP A 21 3.73 13.40 1.68
C ASP A 21 4.18 14.58 0.79
N PHE A 22 4.30 15.79 1.37
CA PHE A 22 4.85 16.96 0.71
C PHE A 22 6.26 16.71 0.19
N THR A 23 7.19 16.28 1.07
CA THR A 23 8.58 16.00 0.70
C THR A 23 8.69 14.90 -0.34
N THR A 24 7.89 13.83 -0.18
CA THR A 24 7.89 12.72 -1.15
C THR A 24 7.39 13.14 -2.53
N LYS A 25 6.37 13.98 -2.61
CA LYS A 25 5.88 14.53 -3.89
C LYS A 25 6.89 15.46 -4.52
N LEU A 26 7.54 16.27 -3.70
CA LEU A 26 8.55 17.23 -4.15
C LEU A 26 9.78 16.52 -4.71
N THR A 27 10.43 15.65 -3.91
CA THR A 27 11.76 15.11 -4.22
C THR A 27 11.72 13.63 -4.66
N GLY A 28 10.61 12.95 -4.47
CA GLY A 28 10.48 11.50 -4.69
C GLY A 28 10.96 10.63 -3.53
N LYS A 29 11.41 11.24 -2.44
CA LYS A 29 11.90 10.58 -1.22
C LYS A 29 11.26 11.21 0.01
N ALA A 30 11.18 10.47 1.11
CA ALA A 30 10.67 10.98 2.39
C ALA A 30 11.68 11.89 3.12
N THR A 31 12.91 11.96 2.67
CA THR A 31 14.02 12.79 3.20
C THR A 31 14.73 13.46 2.05
N TYR A 32 15.36 14.60 2.30
CA TYR A 32 16.16 15.33 1.31
C TYR A 32 17.49 15.72 1.95
N GLU A 33 18.61 15.33 1.35
CA GLU A 33 19.98 15.62 1.82
C GLU A 33 20.24 15.36 3.32
N GLY A 34 19.66 14.27 3.84
CA GLY A 34 19.76 13.92 5.27
C GLY A 34 18.79 14.66 6.18
N LEU A 35 18.02 15.61 5.65
CA LEU A 35 16.99 16.34 6.39
C LEU A 35 15.69 15.57 6.48
N SER A 36 15.01 15.67 7.62
CA SER A 36 13.68 15.08 7.82
C SER A 36 12.61 15.82 7.02
N SER A 37 11.48 15.19 6.80
CA SER A 37 10.35 15.80 6.10
C SER A 37 9.86 17.09 6.75
N GLU A 38 9.91 17.15 8.09
CA GLU A 38 9.50 18.33 8.86
C GLU A 38 10.51 19.48 8.66
N GLN A 39 11.80 19.18 8.55
CA GLN A 39 12.82 20.17 8.25
C GLN A 39 12.67 20.71 6.83
N VAL A 40 12.40 19.84 5.84
CA VAL A 40 12.11 20.24 4.46
C VAL A 40 10.89 21.14 4.39
N LEU A 41 9.78 20.76 5.06
CA LEU A 41 8.59 21.60 5.13
C LEU A 41 8.87 22.97 5.78
N SER A 42 9.65 22.99 6.87
CA SER A 42 10.03 24.22 7.55
C SER A 42 10.91 25.11 6.67
N GLY A 43 11.79 24.52 5.87
CA GLY A 43 12.61 25.24 4.89
C GLY A 43 11.75 26.02 3.89
N PHE A 44 10.78 25.37 3.27
CA PHE A 44 9.87 26.03 2.33
C PHE A 44 8.93 27.05 2.99
N LEU A 45 8.54 26.85 4.26
CA LEU A 45 7.66 27.79 4.97
C LEU A 45 8.39 29.03 5.46
N PHE A 46 9.65 28.92 5.90
CA PHE A 46 10.34 29.99 6.62
C PHE A 46 11.58 30.53 5.90
N TYR A 47 12.18 29.77 4.99
CA TYR A 47 13.39 30.10 4.25
C TYR A 47 13.20 29.93 2.74
N TYR A 48 12.05 30.35 2.22
CA TYR A 48 11.68 30.09 0.83
C TYR A 48 12.75 30.55 -0.20
N SER A 49 13.38 31.71 0.00
CA SER A 49 14.42 32.22 -0.90
C SER A 49 15.60 31.27 -1.06
N ASP A 50 16.00 30.62 0.04
CA ASP A 50 17.13 29.69 0.06
C ASP A 50 16.74 28.30 -0.47
N TRP A 51 15.45 27.95 -0.36
CA TRP A 51 14.92 26.65 -0.74
C TRP A 51 14.32 26.61 -2.13
N ALA A 52 13.96 27.75 -2.72
CA ALA A 52 13.39 27.82 -4.06
C ALA A 52 14.30 27.20 -5.16
N PRO A 53 15.64 27.34 -5.13
CA PRO A 53 16.51 26.70 -6.11
C PRO A 53 16.39 25.18 -6.20
N ILE A 54 16.01 24.50 -5.10
CA ILE A 54 15.77 23.05 -5.08
C ILE A 54 14.71 22.64 -6.10
N LEU A 55 13.74 23.50 -6.40
CA LEU A 55 12.69 23.21 -7.39
C LEU A 55 13.26 23.06 -8.81
N ASP A 56 14.40 23.66 -9.10
CA ASP A 56 15.05 23.55 -10.40
C ASP A 56 15.96 22.31 -10.50
N GLU A 57 16.38 21.74 -9.36
CA GLU A 57 17.12 20.48 -9.26
C GLU A 57 16.22 19.25 -9.37
N VAL A 58 14.91 19.41 -9.15
CA VAL A 58 13.92 18.33 -9.30
C VAL A 58 13.81 17.92 -10.77
N SER A 59 13.68 16.62 -11.02
CA SER A 59 13.59 16.10 -12.40
C SER A 59 12.50 16.84 -13.21
N PRO A 60 12.74 17.17 -14.50
CA PRO A 60 11.81 17.96 -15.34
C PRO A 60 10.38 17.42 -15.35
N LYS A 61 10.23 16.08 -15.24
CA LYS A 61 8.93 15.42 -15.18
C LYS A 61 8.10 15.80 -13.95
N ARG A 62 8.74 16.15 -12.83
CA ARG A 62 8.08 16.51 -11.56
C ARG A 62 8.06 18.00 -11.29
N GLN A 63 8.87 18.77 -11.99
CA GLN A 63 9.09 20.19 -11.71
C GLN A 63 7.80 21.02 -11.71
N LYS A 64 6.90 20.77 -12.67
CA LYS A 64 5.60 21.45 -12.74
C LYS A 64 4.72 21.14 -11.53
N GLU A 65 4.64 19.87 -11.13
CA GLU A 65 3.85 19.43 -9.97
C GLU A 65 4.45 19.95 -8.66
N SER A 66 5.80 19.96 -8.55
CA SER A 66 6.52 20.46 -7.39
C SER A 66 6.33 21.97 -7.20
N LYS A 67 6.41 22.75 -8.27
CA LYS A 67 6.15 24.20 -8.23
C LYS A 67 4.71 24.48 -7.79
N ALA A 68 3.73 23.82 -8.38
CA ALA A 68 2.31 23.97 -7.98
C ALA A 68 2.08 23.57 -6.51
N LEU A 69 2.75 22.51 -6.02
CA LEU A 69 2.64 22.06 -4.63
C LEU A 69 3.20 23.11 -3.65
N VAL A 70 4.33 23.73 -3.99
CA VAL A 70 4.94 24.80 -3.17
C VAL A 70 4.12 26.07 -3.22
N GLU A 71 3.60 26.49 -4.38
CA GLU A 71 2.68 27.61 -4.51
C GLU A 71 1.43 27.41 -3.65
N MET A 72 0.87 26.20 -3.67
CA MET A 72 -0.26 25.82 -2.82
C MET A 72 0.09 25.92 -1.33
N LEU A 73 1.32 25.53 -0.92
CA LEU A 73 1.80 25.69 0.46
C LEU A 73 1.90 27.16 0.85
N LEU A 74 2.53 27.97 0.01
CA LEU A 74 2.78 29.41 0.24
C LEU A 74 1.48 30.24 0.17
N SER A 75 0.44 29.76 -0.51
CA SER A 75 -0.88 30.40 -0.49
C SER A 75 -1.50 30.48 0.92
N GLY A 76 -0.97 29.73 1.90
CA GLY A 76 -1.46 29.67 3.28
C GLY A 76 -2.80 28.95 3.43
N ARG A 77 -3.23 28.16 2.41
CA ARG A 77 -4.49 27.39 2.42
C ARG A 77 -4.30 25.90 2.60
N SER A 78 -3.06 25.40 2.53
CA SER A 78 -2.77 23.95 2.61
C SER A 78 -2.70 23.42 4.02
N LEU A 79 -2.17 24.20 4.97
CA LEU A 79 -1.96 23.79 6.35
C LEU A 79 -3.19 24.08 7.20
N LYS A 80 -4.12 23.16 7.26
CA LYS A 80 -5.35 23.26 8.07
C LYS A 80 -5.05 22.90 9.52
N LEU A 81 -4.62 23.87 10.30
CA LEU A 81 -4.16 23.70 11.69
C LEU A 81 -5.20 24.11 12.74
N PHE A 82 -6.20 24.91 12.39
CA PHE A 82 -7.09 25.55 13.34
C PHE A 82 -8.50 24.95 13.30
N PRO A 83 -8.88 24.14 14.32
CA PRO A 83 -10.26 23.68 14.47
C PRO A 83 -11.13 24.81 15.02
N VAL A 84 -12.18 25.16 14.28
CA VAL A 84 -13.16 26.18 14.67
C VAL A 84 -14.57 25.65 14.40
N ALA A 85 -15.49 25.82 15.32
CA ALA A 85 -16.90 25.52 15.14
C ALA A 85 -17.60 26.65 14.39
N ASP A 86 -18.46 26.31 13.44
CA ASP A 86 -19.33 27.27 12.75
C ASP A 86 -20.55 27.64 13.60
N SER A 87 -21.45 28.44 13.05
CA SER A 87 -22.69 28.86 13.71
C SER A 87 -23.67 27.69 14.01
N THR A 88 -23.47 26.55 13.33
CA THR A 88 -24.28 25.34 13.57
C THR A 88 -23.65 24.40 14.60
N GLY A 89 -22.46 24.74 15.13
CA GLY A 89 -21.68 23.90 16.03
C GLY A 89 -20.84 22.84 15.31
N THR A 90 -20.84 22.80 13.98
CA THR A 90 -20.03 21.87 13.20
C THR A 90 -18.57 22.30 13.21
N LEU A 91 -17.67 21.38 13.61
CA LEU A 91 -16.24 21.67 13.70
C LEU A 91 -15.57 21.54 12.33
N GLY A 92 -15.09 22.67 11.81
CA GLY A 92 -14.24 22.76 10.61
C GLY A 92 -12.76 22.93 10.96
N TRP A 93 -11.86 22.56 10.06
CA TRP A 93 -10.43 22.81 10.19
C TRP A 93 -9.99 23.80 9.12
N TYR A 94 -9.35 24.86 9.55
CA TYR A 94 -9.04 26.02 8.72
C TYR A 94 -7.52 26.26 8.65
N ALA A 95 -7.07 26.73 7.50
CA ALA A 95 -5.73 27.23 7.27
C ALA A 95 -5.68 28.76 7.54
N GLN A 96 -4.49 29.29 7.51
CA GLN A 96 -4.25 30.73 7.78
C GLN A 96 -5.10 31.64 6.90
N ASN A 97 -5.22 31.34 5.60
CA ASN A 97 -5.87 32.18 4.58
C ASN A 97 -7.23 31.63 4.12
N ASP A 98 -7.80 30.66 4.84
CA ASP A 98 -9.18 30.20 4.59
C ASP A 98 -10.20 31.23 5.11
N ASP A 99 -11.41 31.21 4.56
CA ASP A 99 -12.52 32.01 5.07
C ASP A 99 -12.98 31.43 6.43
N LEU A 100 -12.77 32.22 7.49
CA LEU A 100 -13.06 31.78 8.86
C LEU A 100 -14.55 32.05 9.19
N PRO A 101 -15.19 31.18 10.00
CA PRO A 101 -16.55 31.40 10.49
C PRO A 101 -16.65 32.68 11.31
N MET A 102 -17.83 33.32 11.32
CA MET A 102 -18.10 34.52 12.14
C MET A 102 -18.06 34.28 13.66
N THR A 103 -18.02 33.01 14.07
CA THR A 103 -17.90 32.61 15.48
C THR A 103 -16.50 32.81 16.07
N VAL A 104 -15.52 33.15 15.24
CA VAL A 104 -14.13 33.38 15.67
C VAL A 104 -14.03 34.76 16.33
N SER A 105 -13.46 34.81 17.54
CA SER A 105 -13.18 36.09 18.21
C SER A 105 -12.05 36.85 17.53
N ASP A 106 -12.02 38.20 17.70
CA ASP A 106 -10.99 39.04 17.08
C ASP A 106 -9.56 38.60 17.44
N ASN A 107 -9.33 38.22 18.68
CA ASN A 107 -8.03 37.73 19.13
C ASN A 107 -7.63 36.40 18.47
N GLU A 108 -8.57 35.47 18.31
CA GLU A 108 -8.34 34.20 17.61
C GLU A 108 -8.12 34.45 16.11
N TYR A 109 -8.89 35.37 15.52
CA TYR A 109 -8.73 35.77 14.12
C TYR A 109 -7.30 36.29 13.85
N ILE A 110 -6.83 37.22 14.67
CA ILE A 110 -5.46 37.76 14.56
C ILE A 110 -4.42 36.65 14.74
N PHE A 111 -4.62 35.76 15.72
CA PHE A 111 -3.72 34.64 15.96
C PHE A 111 -3.64 33.70 14.75
N ILE A 112 -4.80 33.29 14.18
CA ILE A 112 -4.86 32.41 13.03
C ILE A 112 -4.21 33.08 11.80
N ARG A 113 -4.48 34.36 11.56
CA ARG A 113 -3.95 35.10 10.39
C ARG A 113 -2.45 35.38 10.46
N LYS A 114 -1.91 35.60 11.65
CA LYS A 114 -0.52 36.09 11.80
C LYS A 114 0.48 35.08 12.34
N HIS A 115 0.07 33.86 12.72
CA HIS A 115 0.98 32.92 13.36
C HIS A 115 2.18 32.52 12.49
N LEU A 116 2.00 32.28 11.16
CA LEU A 116 3.12 31.93 10.28
C LEU A 116 4.09 33.10 10.09
N SER A 117 3.57 34.32 9.90
CA SER A 117 4.42 35.53 9.78
C SER A 117 5.22 35.78 11.06
N TYR A 118 4.59 35.58 12.22
CA TYR A 118 5.28 35.63 13.51
C TYR A 118 6.34 34.55 13.66
N CYS A 119 6.02 33.30 13.27
CA CYS A 119 7.01 32.23 13.25
C CYS A 119 8.21 32.57 12.35
N GLN A 120 7.96 33.12 11.16
CA GLN A 120 9.02 33.54 10.25
C GLN A 120 9.89 34.62 10.86
N GLU A 121 9.30 35.63 11.52
CA GLU A 121 10.04 36.66 12.23
C GLU A 121 10.93 36.08 13.34
N GLN A 122 10.44 35.15 14.16
CA GLN A 122 11.24 34.53 15.20
C GLN A 122 12.38 33.66 14.62
N VAL A 123 12.13 32.96 13.52
CA VAL A 123 13.16 32.21 12.80
C VAL A 123 14.27 33.13 12.30
N VAL A 124 13.94 34.27 11.69
CA VAL A 124 14.94 35.26 11.23
C VAL A 124 15.72 35.86 12.40
N LYS A 125 15.07 36.06 13.57
CA LYS A 125 15.73 36.55 14.79
C LYS A 125 16.57 35.45 15.49
N GLY A 126 16.41 34.19 15.13
CA GLY A 126 17.04 33.06 15.81
C GLY A 126 16.42 32.76 17.19
N ASP A 127 15.24 33.30 17.50
CA ASP A 127 14.52 33.07 18.74
C ASP A 127 13.66 31.77 18.67
N TYR A 128 14.32 30.65 18.81
CA TYR A 128 13.67 29.34 18.78
C TYR A 128 12.81 29.06 20.02
N ALA A 129 13.07 29.74 21.15
CA ALA A 129 12.26 29.59 22.37
C ALA A 129 10.85 30.19 22.16
N SER A 130 10.76 31.38 21.58
CA SER A 130 9.49 31.98 21.20
C SER A 130 8.75 31.16 20.12
N LEU A 131 9.48 30.61 19.17
CA LEU A 131 8.91 29.72 18.15
C LEU A 131 8.28 28.46 18.77
N GLU A 132 8.95 27.84 19.75
CA GLU A 132 8.40 26.68 20.46
C GLU A 132 7.13 27.02 21.25
N GLN A 133 7.10 28.20 21.88
CA GLN A 133 5.90 28.71 22.56
C GLN A 133 4.70 28.88 21.61
N VAL A 134 4.92 29.37 20.36
CA VAL A 134 3.85 29.47 19.36
C VAL A 134 3.33 28.10 18.98
N PHE A 135 4.20 27.14 18.71
CA PHE A 135 3.77 25.77 18.42
C PHE A 135 3.01 25.12 19.60
N GLY A 136 3.44 25.42 20.83
CA GLY A 136 2.72 25.02 22.05
C GLY A 136 1.31 25.63 22.13
N LYS A 137 1.17 26.94 21.80
CA LYS A 137 -0.13 27.62 21.75
C LYS A 137 -1.04 27.03 20.68
N ILE A 138 -0.53 26.73 19.47
CA ILE A 138 -1.31 26.06 18.41
C ILE A 138 -1.78 24.70 18.90
N LYS A 139 -0.90 23.89 19.48
CA LYS A 139 -1.26 22.56 20.02
C LYS A 139 -2.31 22.66 21.13
N LEU A 140 -2.17 23.62 22.02
CA LEU A 140 -3.17 23.88 23.09
C LEU A 140 -4.53 24.29 22.50
N PHE A 141 -4.53 25.14 21.47
CA PHE A 141 -5.74 25.53 20.75
C PHE A 141 -6.42 24.31 20.14
N GLN A 142 -5.66 23.45 19.47
CA GLN A 142 -6.16 22.20 18.88
C GLN A 142 -6.77 21.27 19.92
N THR A 143 -6.06 21.04 21.03
CA THR A 143 -6.53 20.13 22.09
C THR A 143 -7.74 20.65 22.84
N LYS A 144 -7.89 21.98 22.99
CA LYS A 144 -9.07 22.58 23.63
C LYS A 144 -10.31 22.56 22.74
N ARG A 145 -10.15 22.85 21.44
CA ARG A 145 -11.26 23.01 20.50
C ARG A 145 -11.73 21.73 19.85
N ALA A 146 -10.84 20.75 19.72
CA ALA A 146 -11.11 19.52 19.00
C ALA A 146 -10.93 18.25 19.87
N ALA A 147 -11.00 18.37 21.19
CA ALA A 147 -10.74 17.25 22.13
C ALA A 147 -11.47 15.96 21.74
N ASP A 148 -12.74 16.07 21.38
CA ASP A 148 -13.63 14.92 21.09
C ASP A 148 -13.36 14.25 19.74
N VAL A 149 -12.71 14.97 18.81
CA VAL A 149 -12.44 14.47 17.43
C VAL A 149 -10.97 14.16 17.18
N LEU A 150 -10.07 14.50 18.11
CA LEU A 150 -8.66 14.20 17.95
C LEU A 150 -8.41 12.69 18.01
N PRO A 151 -7.52 12.17 17.15
CA PRO A 151 -7.16 10.76 17.19
C PRO A 151 -6.48 10.41 18.53
N SER A 152 -6.75 9.21 19.04
CA SER A 152 -6.16 8.72 20.29
C SER A 152 -4.62 8.69 20.22
N SER A 153 -3.97 8.75 21.37
CA SER A 153 -2.50 8.69 21.46
C SER A 153 -1.92 7.43 20.79
N MET A 154 -2.65 6.32 20.83
CA MET A 154 -2.27 5.08 20.20
C MET A 154 -2.26 5.20 18.66
N ARG A 155 -3.29 5.84 18.08
CA ARG A 155 -3.35 6.10 16.63
C ARG A 155 -2.19 6.99 16.17
N ILE A 156 -1.88 8.04 16.92
CA ILE A 156 -0.77 8.95 16.63
C ILE A 156 0.58 8.23 16.68
N LYS A 157 0.81 7.43 17.73
CA LYS A 157 2.06 6.64 17.87
C LYS A 157 2.21 5.64 16.72
N ALA A 158 1.14 4.92 16.38
CA ALA A 158 1.14 3.98 15.26
C ALA A 158 1.42 4.67 13.92
N GLU A 159 0.84 5.85 13.68
CA GLU A 159 1.07 6.61 12.46
C GLU A 159 2.50 7.16 12.39
N ARG A 160 3.05 7.66 13.47
CA ARG A 160 4.46 8.11 13.53
C ARG A 160 5.42 6.95 13.26
N LEU A 161 5.16 5.78 13.87
CA LEU A 161 5.97 4.58 13.63
C LEU A 161 5.87 4.15 12.17
N TYR A 162 4.65 4.11 11.60
CA TYR A 162 4.45 3.85 10.17
C TYR A 162 5.21 4.84 9.29
N ASN A 163 5.20 6.12 9.64
CA ASN A 163 5.92 7.15 8.89
C ASN A 163 7.45 6.99 8.96
N ALA A 164 7.97 6.49 10.08
CA ALA A 164 9.40 6.20 10.25
C ALA A 164 9.84 4.94 9.47
N LEU A 165 8.94 3.95 9.34
CA LEU A 165 9.21 2.72 8.60
C LEU A 165 8.99 2.94 7.10
N THR A 166 9.99 2.67 6.29
CA THR A 166 9.87 2.75 4.83
C THR A 166 9.83 1.36 4.23
N THR A 167 8.77 1.04 3.48
CA THR A 167 8.68 -0.19 2.67
C THR A 167 9.41 -0.06 1.34
N GLY A 168 10.23 0.92 1.17
CA GLY A 168 10.88 1.43 -0.02
C GLY A 168 11.20 0.44 -1.14
N ARG A 169 11.53 0.99 -2.28
CA ARG A 169 11.92 0.28 -3.52
C ARG A 169 12.94 -0.83 -3.28
N TRP A 170 13.84 -0.63 -2.33
CA TRP A 170 14.89 -1.58 -1.99
C TRP A 170 14.36 -2.93 -1.47
N LEU A 171 13.26 -2.92 -0.70
CA LEU A 171 12.69 -4.16 -0.16
C LEU A 171 12.09 -5.03 -1.28
N ALA A 172 11.39 -4.43 -2.24
CA ALA A 172 10.87 -5.12 -3.41
C ALA A 172 12.02 -5.68 -4.27
N MET A 173 13.01 -4.84 -4.58
CA MET A 173 14.17 -5.23 -5.41
C MET A 173 14.97 -6.35 -4.73
N LEU A 174 15.26 -6.23 -3.43
CA LEU A 174 15.96 -7.26 -2.67
C LEU A 174 15.18 -8.58 -2.69
N SER A 175 13.87 -8.53 -2.47
CA SER A 175 13.03 -9.74 -2.46
C SER A 175 12.99 -10.43 -3.83
N ILE A 176 12.91 -9.66 -4.92
CA ILE A 176 12.94 -10.22 -6.28
C ILE A 176 14.32 -10.81 -6.56
N THR A 177 15.40 -10.09 -6.24
CA THR A 177 16.77 -10.54 -6.53
C THR A 177 17.10 -11.82 -5.76
N LEU A 178 16.83 -11.84 -4.45
CA LEU A 178 17.06 -13.05 -3.64
C LEU A 178 16.12 -14.18 -4.06
N GLY A 179 14.86 -13.87 -4.35
CA GLY A 179 13.89 -14.85 -4.84
C GLY A 179 14.32 -15.49 -6.16
N LEU A 180 14.79 -14.71 -7.14
CA LEU A 180 15.33 -15.21 -8.42
C LEU A 180 16.58 -16.07 -8.21
N PHE A 181 17.51 -15.59 -7.39
CA PHE A 181 18.74 -16.33 -7.10
C PHE A 181 18.43 -17.68 -6.46
N PHE A 182 17.62 -17.71 -5.41
CA PHE A 182 17.26 -18.96 -4.74
C PHE A 182 16.36 -19.86 -5.59
N PHE A 183 15.51 -19.28 -6.44
CA PHE A 183 14.70 -20.04 -7.40
C PHE A 183 15.59 -20.76 -8.42
N ALA A 184 16.49 -20.01 -9.07
CA ALA A 184 17.42 -20.58 -10.04
C ALA A 184 18.34 -21.64 -9.42
N TYR A 185 18.86 -21.37 -8.21
CA TYR A 185 19.70 -22.33 -7.49
C TYR A 185 18.92 -23.59 -7.07
N SER A 186 17.71 -23.44 -6.54
CA SER A 186 16.83 -24.56 -6.17
C SER A 186 16.45 -25.40 -7.40
N LEU A 187 16.20 -24.74 -8.52
CA LEU A 187 15.93 -25.42 -9.78
C LEU A 187 17.15 -26.22 -10.28
N TYR A 188 18.36 -25.61 -10.21
CA TYR A 188 19.60 -26.27 -10.54
C TYR A 188 19.85 -27.53 -9.67
N THR A 189 19.74 -27.41 -8.34
CA THR A 189 19.97 -28.53 -7.41
C THR A 189 18.95 -29.63 -7.59
N THR A 190 17.68 -29.30 -7.83
CA THR A 190 16.61 -30.26 -8.12
C THR A 190 16.88 -30.99 -9.44
N THR A 191 17.31 -30.29 -10.47
CA THR A 191 17.58 -30.86 -11.79
C THR A 191 18.80 -31.79 -11.78
N HIS A 192 19.86 -31.46 -11.02
CA HIS A 192 21.12 -32.23 -11.00
C HIS A 192 21.23 -33.22 -9.81
N LYS A 193 20.20 -33.33 -8.95
CA LYS A 193 20.20 -34.14 -7.71
C LYS A 193 21.40 -33.84 -6.80
N ARG A 194 21.87 -32.61 -6.77
CA ARG A 194 23.05 -32.20 -6.03
C ARG A 194 22.66 -31.58 -4.70
N THR A 195 22.77 -32.33 -3.62
CA THR A 195 22.66 -31.80 -2.27
C THR A 195 24.03 -31.30 -1.82
N SER A 196 24.14 -30.04 -1.40
CA SER A 196 25.38 -29.48 -0.86
C SER A 196 25.08 -28.73 0.44
N ARG A 197 26.10 -28.47 1.26
CA ARG A 197 25.97 -27.59 2.45
C ARG A 197 25.38 -26.22 2.08
N PHE A 198 25.69 -25.74 0.87
CA PHE A 198 25.13 -24.50 0.35
C PHE A 198 23.62 -24.59 0.08
N SER A 199 23.09 -25.77 -0.28
CA SER A 199 21.64 -25.97 -0.43
C SER A 199 20.89 -25.85 0.92
N LEU A 200 21.47 -26.34 2.00
CA LEU A 200 20.93 -26.15 3.35
C LEU A 200 20.99 -24.68 3.78
N PHE A 201 22.11 -24.02 3.50
CA PHE A 201 22.26 -22.58 3.79
C PHE A 201 21.20 -21.75 3.07
N THR A 202 21.04 -21.93 1.76
CA THR A 202 20.05 -21.19 0.96
C THR A 202 18.63 -21.44 1.44
N PHE A 203 18.29 -22.66 1.84
CA PHE A 203 17.00 -22.98 2.41
C PHE A 203 16.74 -22.23 3.72
N HIS A 204 17.66 -22.29 4.68
CA HIS A 204 17.50 -21.60 5.98
C HIS A 204 17.50 -20.09 5.81
N PHE A 205 18.34 -19.55 4.93
CA PHE A 205 18.35 -18.12 4.65
C PHE A 205 17.04 -17.65 4.01
N SER A 206 16.51 -18.39 3.03
CA SER A 206 15.22 -18.10 2.41
C SER A 206 14.09 -18.15 3.44
N LEU A 207 14.12 -19.12 4.35
CA LEU A 207 13.12 -19.26 5.42
C LEU A 207 13.18 -18.08 6.39
N ILE A 208 14.36 -17.74 6.89
CA ILE A 208 14.54 -16.60 7.81
C ILE A 208 14.11 -15.30 7.15
N TYR A 209 14.53 -15.06 5.90
CA TYR A 209 14.16 -13.85 5.18
C TYR A 209 12.65 -13.79 4.93
N LEU A 210 12.01 -14.91 4.59
CA LEU A 210 10.56 -14.99 4.40
C LEU A 210 9.81 -14.67 5.70
N ILE A 211 10.27 -15.19 6.85
CA ILE A 211 9.69 -14.89 8.18
C ILE A 211 9.80 -13.40 8.47
N LEU A 212 11.01 -12.84 8.33
CA LEU A 212 11.26 -11.41 8.61
C LEU A 212 10.43 -10.50 7.70
N LEU A 213 10.40 -10.79 6.40
CA LEU A 213 9.62 -10.03 5.43
C LEU A 213 8.12 -10.09 5.75
N THR A 214 7.58 -11.29 5.99
CA THR A 214 6.16 -11.46 6.31
C THR A 214 5.78 -10.75 7.61
N SER A 215 6.62 -10.87 8.66
CA SER A 215 6.40 -10.20 9.93
C SER A 215 6.47 -8.67 9.80
N PHE A 216 7.40 -8.16 9.00
CA PHE A 216 7.52 -6.72 8.72
C PHE A 216 6.28 -6.18 7.99
N LEU A 217 5.82 -6.87 6.94
CA LEU A 217 4.62 -6.47 6.19
C LEU A 217 3.37 -6.55 7.06
N LEU A 218 3.27 -7.56 7.92
CA LEU A 218 2.18 -7.66 8.89
C LEU A 218 2.20 -6.51 9.90
N LEU A 219 3.38 -6.11 10.38
CA LEU A 219 3.54 -4.92 11.22
C LEU A 219 3.05 -3.66 10.51
N ILE A 220 3.46 -3.42 9.26
CA ILE A 220 3.01 -2.29 8.45
C ILE A 220 1.47 -2.31 8.31
N PHE A 221 0.88 -3.47 8.03
CA PHE A 221 -0.56 -3.63 7.91
C PHE A 221 -1.29 -3.27 9.22
N ILE A 222 -0.81 -3.76 10.36
CA ILE A 222 -1.37 -3.47 11.70
C ILE A 222 -1.23 -1.99 12.03
N LEU A 223 -0.07 -1.37 11.77
CA LEU A 223 0.14 0.06 12.03
C LEU A 223 -0.82 0.94 11.23
N ARG A 224 -1.04 0.60 9.95
CA ARG A 224 -2.00 1.31 9.11
C ARG A 224 -3.44 1.12 9.59
N TRP A 225 -3.78 -0.09 10.05
CA TRP A 225 -5.09 -0.36 10.66
C TRP A 225 -5.33 0.50 11.90
N ILE A 226 -4.40 0.50 12.83
CA ILE A 226 -4.50 1.30 14.06
C ILE A 226 -4.57 2.80 13.72
N ALA A 227 -3.70 3.30 12.85
CA ALA A 227 -3.64 4.71 12.47
C ALA A 227 -4.92 5.17 11.76
N GLY A 228 -5.45 4.36 10.83
CA GLY A 228 -6.67 4.67 10.08
C GLY A 228 -7.96 4.45 10.86
N GLY A 229 -7.94 3.53 11.83
CA GLY A 229 -9.16 3.09 12.54
C GLY A 229 -10.08 2.20 11.72
N HIS A 230 -9.64 1.76 10.57
CA HIS A 230 -10.34 0.82 9.68
C HIS A 230 -9.34 -0.15 9.06
N ILE A 231 -9.82 -1.30 8.58
CA ILE A 231 -8.98 -2.28 7.89
C ILE A 231 -8.39 -1.62 6.62
N PRO A 232 -7.06 -1.66 6.42
CA PRO A 232 -6.40 -1.01 5.29
C PRO A 232 -6.58 -1.84 4.01
N MET A 233 -7.64 -1.55 3.25
CA MET A 233 -7.96 -2.21 1.98
C MET A 233 -8.49 -1.24 0.92
N ALA A 234 -8.35 0.06 1.16
CA ALA A 234 -8.93 1.09 0.31
C ALA A 234 -8.14 1.37 -0.98
N GLY A 235 -6.91 0.86 -1.10
CA GLY A 235 -6.05 1.19 -2.23
C GLY A 235 -5.18 0.05 -2.70
N GLY A 236 -4.56 0.24 -3.88
CA GLY A 236 -3.67 -0.75 -4.49
C GLY A 236 -2.49 -1.14 -3.59
N PHE A 237 -1.93 -0.19 -2.84
CA PHE A 237 -0.86 -0.48 -1.87
C PHE A 237 -1.31 -1.47 -0.79
N ASP A 238 -2.47 -1.24 -0.19
CA ASP A 238 -2.99 -2.08 0.89
C ASP A 238 -3.34 -3.49 0.40
N SER A 239 -3.98 -3.58 -0.75
CA SER A 239 -4.35 -4.84 -1.38
C SER A 239 -3.11 -5.68 -1.74
N MET A 240 -2.09 -5.07 -2.34
CA MET A 240 -0.84 -5.75 -2.68
C MET A 240 -0.05 -6.18 -1.44
N ASN A 241 -0.06 -5.37 -0.38
CA ASN A 241 0.57 -5.72 0.89
C ASN A 241 -0.12 -6.94 1.53
N LEU A 242 -1.45 -6.98 1.53
CA LEU A 242 -2.22 -8.14 2.00
C LEU A 242 -1.91 -9.40 1.18
N MET A 243 -1.83 -9.29 -0.16
CA MET A 243 -1.42 -10.40 -1.02
C MET A 243 -0.04 -10.92 -0.64
N ALA A 244 0.93 -10.02 -0.44
CA ALA A 244 2.28 -10.40 -0.05
C ALA A 244 2.28 -11.13 1.29
N ILE A 245 1.53 -10.66 2.29
CA ILE A 245 1.38 -11.34 3.59
C ILE A 245 0.78 -12.73 3.41
N ALA A 246 -0.31 -12.87 2.65
CA ALA A 246 -0.97 -14.15 2.40
C ALA A 246 -0.03 -15.17 1.74
N ILE A 247 0.76 -14.75 0.77
CA ILE A 247 1.79 -15.59 0.13
C ILE A 247 2.91 -15.95 1.11
N GLY A 248 3.34 -15.02 1.95
CA GLY A 248 4.31 -15.31 3.01
C GLY A 248 3.83 -16.41 3.95
N ILE A 249 2.59 -16.31 4.43
CA ILE A 249 1.95 -17.34 5.28
C ILE A 249 1.84 -18.68 4.54
N LEU A 250 1.41 -18.68 3.28
CA LEU A 250 1.36 -19.89 2.45
C LEU A 250 2.76 -20.52 2.30
N GLY A 251 3.76 -19.68 2.02
CA GLY A 251 5.16 -20.10 1.92
C GLY A 251 5.69 -20.74 3.20
N LEU A 252 5.27 -20.28 4.35
CA LEU A 252 5.67 -20.83 5.67
C LEU A 252 4.87 -22.09 6.04
N GLY A 253 3.55 -22.11 5.79
CA GLY A 253 2.62 -23.10 6.35
C GLY A 253 2.46 -24.39 5.56
N ALA A 254 2.73 -24.40 4.25
CA ALA A 254 2.44 -25.58 3.44
C ALA A 254 3.42 -26.75 3.71
N ARG A 255 2.92 -27.85 4.23
CA ARG A 255 3.67 -29.12 4.32
C ARG A 255 3.76 -29.77 2.93
N THR A 256 4.97 -29.95 2.42
CA THR A 256 5.24 -30.50 1.09
C THR A 256 6.35 -31.54 1.13
N SER A 257 6.47 -32.37 0.08
CA SER A 257 7.60 -33.27 -0.09
C SER A 257 8.93 -32.50 -0.17
N SER A 258 10.04 -33.13 0.14
CA SER A 258 11.37 -32.47 0.21
C SER A 258 11.74 -31.70 -1.05
N SER A 259 11.45 -32.24 -2.24
CA SER A 259 11.74 -31.54 -3.52
C SER A 259 10.83 -30.33 -3.76
N ALA A 260 9.55 -30.40 -3.40
CA ALA A 260 8.64 -29.28 -3.50
C ALA A 260 8.91 -28.21 -2.41
N GLN A 261 9.46 -28.61 -1.26
CA GLN A 261 9.81 -27.72 -0.18
C GLN A 261 10.96 -26.75 -0.56
N GLY A 262 11.96 -27.25 -1.29
CA GLY A 262 13.07 -26.42 -1.77
C GLY A 262 12.64 -25.32 -2.74
N MET A 263 11.60 -25.55 -3.56
CA MET A 263 11.08 -24.57 -4.53
C MET A 263 10.07 -23.59 -3.96
N ARG A 264 9.33 -24.00 -2.92
CA ARG A 264 8.24 -23.22 -2.34
C ARG A 264 8.68 -21.86 -1.79
N LEU A 265 9.78 -21.83 -1.01
CA LEU A 265 10.26 -20.61 -0.38
C LEU A 265 10.73 -19.56 -1.41
N PRO A 266 11.56 -19.91 -2.41
CA PRO A 266 11.93 -18.98 -3.47
C PRO A 266 10.74 -18.44 -4.27
N ILE A 267 9.75 -19.29 -4.58
CA ILE A 267 8.54 -18.88 -5.30
C ILE A 267 7.74 -17.89 -4.44
N ALA A 268 7.59 -18.15 -3.13
CA ALA A 268 6.93 -17.22 -2.22
C ALA A 268 7.65 -15.86 -2.18
N LEU A 269 8.98 -15.85 -2.05
CA LEU A 269 9.77 -14.62 -2.05
C LEU A 269 9.63 -13.82 -3.35
N LEU A 270 9.67 -14.50 -4.50
CA LEU A 270 9.44 -13.87 -5.80
C LEU A 270 8.06 -13.25 -5.89
N THR A 271 7.03 -14.00 -5.52
CA THR A 271 5.65 -13.54 -5.56
C THR A 271 5.47 -12.32 -4.64
N MET A 272 5.99 -12.36 -3.42
CA MET A 272 5.97 -11.22 -2.50
C MET A 272 6.71 -10.01 -3.07
N GLY A 273 7.89 -10.22 -3.65
CA GLY A 273 8.67 -9.15 -4.29
C GLY A 273 7.90 -8.47 -5.43
N PHE A 274 7.22 -9.23 -6.27
CA PHE A 274 6.36 -8.67 -7.34
C PHE A 274 5.15 -7.94 -6.77
N CYS A 275 4.48 -8.46 -5.72
CA CYS A 275 3.39 -7.74 -5.05
C CYS A 275 3.88 -6.40 -4.50
N LEU A 276 5.05 -6.37 -3.87
CA LEU A 276 5.65 -5.13 -3.37
C LEU A 276 6.03 -4.16 -4.50
N LEU A 277 6.53 -4.67 -5.62
CA LEU A 277 6.84 -3.83 -6.79
C LEU A 277 5.58 -3.16 -7.34
N VAL A 278 4.48 -3.92 -7.46
CA VAL A 278 3.19 -3.37 -7.90
C VAL A 278 2.61 -2.41 -6.86
N ALA A 279 2.73 -2.71 -5.57
CA ALA A 279 2.31 -1.81 -4.50
C ALA A 279 2.95 -0.42 -4.62
N MET A 280 4.20 -0.35 -5.07
CA MET A 280 4.94 0.90 -5.27
C MET A 280 4.42 1.76 -6.42
N MET A 281 3.66 1.20 -7.37
CA MET A 281 3.00 1.99 -8.42
C MET A 281 1.95 2.94 -7.81
N SER A 282 1.38 2.59 -6.67
CA SER A 282 0.47 3.44 -5.88
C SER A 282 1.21 4.41 -4.94
N GLY A 283 2.53 4.46 -5.00
CA GLY A 283 3.41 5.30 -4.17
C GLY A 283 4.17 4.51 -3.09
N SER A 284 5.37 4.99 -2.77
CA SER A 284 6.17 4.42 -1.68
C SER A 284 5.64 4.92 -0.34
N ASN A 285 5.08 4.06 0.48
CA ASN A 285 4.46 4.40 1.77
C ASN A 285 3.40 5.51 1.67
N PRO A 286 2.29 5.30 0.94
CA PRO A 286 1.26 6.31 0.82
C PRO A 286 0.68 6.65 2.22
N PRO A 287 0.30 7.92 2.46
CA PRO A 287 -0.33 8.30 3.71
C PRO A 287 -1.60 7.49 3.94
N VAL A 288 -1.94 7.26 5.21
CA VAL A 288 -3.22 6.66 5.56
C VAL A 288 -4.32 7.66 5.22
N THR A 289 -5.34 7.25 4.49
CA THR A 289 -6.48 8.08 4.08
C THR A 289 -7.77 7.55 4.67
N ASN A 290 -8.78 8.40 4.79
CA ASN A 290 -10.14 7.93 5.08
C ASN A 290 -10.68 7.11 3.92
N LEU A 291 -11.54 6.16 4.24
CA LEU A 291 -12.33 5.45 3.24
C LEU A 291 -13.36 6.40 2.62
N MET A 292 -13.51 6.38 1.30
CA MET A 292 -14.68 6.98 0.68
C MET A 292 -15.95 6.28 1.21
N PRO A 293 -17.08 6.99 1.35
CA PRO A 293 -18.31 6.38 1.89
C PRO A 293 -18.68 5.05 1.22
N VAL A 294 -18.57 4.96 -0.10
CA VAL A 294 -18.82 3.73 -0.89
C VAL A 294 -17.82 2.61 -0.53
N LEU A 295 -16.57 2.95 -0.18
CA LEU A 295 -15.52 1.99 0.18
C LEU A 295 -15.52 1.62 1.68
N SER A 296 -16.36 2.24 2.50
CA SER A 296 -16.45 1.95 3.94
C SER A 296 -17.22 0.66 4.27
N SER A 297 -17.82 0.01 3.26
CA SER A 297 -18.57 -1.22 3.44
C SER A 297 -17.65 -2.40 3.84
N PRO A 298 -17.91 -3.07 4.98
CA PRO A 298 -17.17 -4.26 5.38
C PRO A 298 -17.24 -5.38 4.32
N LEU A 299 -18.34 -5.45 3.58
CA LEU A 299 -18.56 -6.45 2.53
C LEU A 299 -17.63 -6.21 1.33
N LEU A 300 -17.39 -4.95 0.96
CA LEU A 300 -16.42 -4.60 -0.08
C LEU A 300 -14.99 -4.97 0.35
N CYS A 301 -14.62 -4.66 1.59
CA CYS A 301 -13.30 -5.04 2.12
C CYS A 301 -13.09 -6.56 2.06
N LEU A 302 -14.11 -7.33 2.45
CA LEU A 302 -14.07 -8.79 2.38
C LEU A 302 -13.97 -9.30 0.93
N HIS A 303 -14.78 -8.72 0.02
CA HIS A 303 -14.72 -9.03 -1.42
C HIS A 303 -13.30 -8.85 -1.97
N VAL A 304 -12.73 -7.66 -1.78
CA VAL A 304 -11.39 -7.33 -2.27
C VAL A 304 -10.34 -8.28 -1.67
N ALA A 305 -10.38 -8.54 -0.36
CA ALA A 305 -9.45 -9.44 0.30
C ALA A 305 -9.46 -10.84 -0.30
N VAL A 306 -10.66 -11.41 -0.50
CA VAL A 306 -10.85 -12.77 -1.02
C VAL A 306 -10.40 -12.88 -2.47
N ILE A 307 -10.75 -11.90 -3.33
CA ILE A 307 -10.30 -11.85 -4.72
C ILE A 307 -8.79 -11.75 -4.81
N MET A 308 -8.18 -10.83 -4.05
CA MET A 308 -6.73 -10.62 -4.07
C MET A 308 -5.97 -11.84 -3.57
N MET A 309 -6.50 -12.54 -2.56
CA MET A 309 -5.93 -13.81 -2.10
C MET A 309 -5.96 -14.88 -3.20
N SER A 310 -7.05 -14.99 -3.94
CA SER A 310 -7.14 -15.89 -5.10
C SER A 310 -6.10 -15.54 -6.17
N TYR A 311 -5.95 -14.27 -6.53
CA TYR A 311 -4.96 -13.83 -7.53
C TYR A 311 -3.51 -14.10 -7.08
N ALA A 312 -3.22 -13.95 -5.80
CA ALA A 312 -1.93 -14.33 -5.23
C ALA A 312 -1.64 -15.83 -5.38
N LEU A 313 -2.63 -16.68 -5.16
CA LEU A 313 -2.51 -18.13 -5.37
C LEU A 313 -2.34 -18.48 -6.85
N PHE A 314 -3.01 -17.78 -7.78
CA PHE A 314 -2.81 -17.96 -9.22
C PHE A 314 -1.42 -17.54 -9.68
N PHE A 315 -0.87 -16.45 -9.13
CA PHE A 315 0.52 -16.08 -9.39
C PHE A 315 1.49 -17.16 -8.89
N PHE A 316 1.26 -17.68 -7.71
CA PHE A 316 2.05 -18.79 -7.17
C PHE A 316 1.98 -20.04 -8.07
N LEU A 317 0.79 -20.36 -8.59
CA LEU A 317 0.57 -21.44 -9.57
C LEU A 317 1.33 -21.21 -10.88
N MET A 318 1.34 -19.97 -11.39
CA MET A 318 2.13 -19.62 -12.57
C MET A 318 3.62 -19.90 -12.33
N MET A 319 4.17 -19.49 -11.20
CA MET A 319 5.57 -19.71 -10.86
C MET A 319 5.90 -21.20 -10.68
N LEU A 320 4.97 -21.98 -10.08
CA LEU A 320 5.09 -23.45 -10.07
C LEU A 320 5.06 -24.03 -11.48
N GLY A 321 4.22 -23.49 -12.35
CA GLY A 321 4.13 -23.87 -13.76
C GLY A 321 5.47 -23.69 -14.47
N ILE A 322 6.08 -22.53 -14.35
CA ILE A 322 7.41 -22.23 -14.91
C ILE A 322 8.45 -23.22 -14.38
N ALA A 323 8.49 -23.47 -13.06
CA ALA A 323 9.41 -24.43 -12.46
C ALA A 323 9.23 -25.86 -13.01
N GLY A 324 7.97 -26.30 -13.13
CA GLY A 324 7.63 -27.64 -13.63
C GLY A 324 7.91 -27.83 -15.13
N LEU A 325 7.85 -26.76 -15.91
CA LEU A 325 8.22 -26.79 -17.34
C LEU A 325 9.74 -26.92 -17.53
N ILE A 326 10.53 -26.28 -16.66
CA ILE A 326 12.00 -26.30 -16.73
C ILE A 326 12.57 -27.58 -16.15
N SER A 327 12.03 -28.10 -15.03
CA SER A 327 12.56 -29.27 -14.33
C SER A 327 11.62 -30.48 -14.36
N SER A 328 11.96 -31.48 -15.17
CA SER A 328 11.19 -32.74 -15.20
C SER A 328 11.15 -33.47 -13.84
N LYS A 329 12.22 -33.34 -13.02
CA LYS A 329 12.29 -33.95 -11.69
C LYS A 329 11.38 -33.30 -10.67
N PHE A 330 10.98 -32.05 -10.90
CA PHE A 330 10.03 -31.30 -10.06
C PHE A 330 8.56 -31.61 -10.44
N GLN A 331 8.31 -32.16 -11.64
CA GLN A 331 6.95 -32.28 -12.20
C GLN A 331 5.98 -32.99 -11.27
N ASP A 332 6.32 -34.17 -10.74
CA ASP A 332 5.37 -34.95 -9.93
C ASP A 332 5.05 -34.26 -8.60
N SER A 333 6.06 -33.74 -7.91
CA SER A 333 5.88 -33.04 -6.62
C SER A 333 5.21 -31.68 -6.79
N GLY A 334 5.61 -30.94 -7.81
CA GLY A 334 5.04 -29.64 -8.18
C GLY A 334 3.60 -29.77 -8.64
N PHE A 335 3.26 -30.81 -9.41
CA PHE A 335 1.89 -31.07 -9.86
C PHE A 335 0.94 -31.34 -8.68
N LYS A 336 1.37 -32.18 -7.71
CA LYS A 336 0.59 -32.42 -6.48
C LYS A 336 0.38 -31.14 -5.67
N LEU A 337 1.43 -30.31 -5.55
CA LEU A 337 1.35 -29.02 -4.87
C LEU A 337 0.45 -28.06 -5.65
N GLY A 338 0.61 -27.96 -6.98
CA GLY A 338 -0.19 -27.11 -7.84
C GLY A 338 -1.68 -27.41 -7.74
N LYS A 339 -2.08 -28.69 -7.76
CA LYS A 339 -3.48 -29.08 -7.54
C LYS A 339 -4.00 -28.67 -6.18
N ARG A 340 -3.21 -28.87 -5.10
CA ARG A 340 -3.62 -28.45 -3.75
C ARG A 340 -3.86 -26.96 -3.63
N ILE A 341 -3.13 -26.14 -4.39
CA ILE A 341 -3.27 -24.68 -4.42
C ILE A 341 -4.42 -24.25 -5.33
N LEU A 342 -4.63 -24.97 -6.45
CA LEU A 342 -5.66 -24.63 -7.42
C LEU A 342 -7.08 -24.69 -6.80
N TYR A 343 -7.39 -25.71 -5.97
CA TYR A 343 -8.70 -25.81 -5.34
C TYR A 343 -9.08 -24.57 -4.51
N PRO A 344 -8.30 -24.18 -3.49
CA PRO A 344 -8.63 -23.00 -2.71
C PRO A 344 -8.58 -21.70 -3.55
N ALA A 345 -7.71 -21.62 -4.56
CA ALA A 345 -7.63 -20.43 -5.41
C ALA A 345 -8.93 -20.22 -6.20
N VAL A 346 -9.45 -21.29 -6.84
CA VAL A 346 -10.72 -21.22 -7.59
C VAL A 346 -11.90 -20.99 -6.64
N PHE A 347 -11.93 -21.66 -5.50
CA PHE A 347 -12.96 -21.46 -4.48
C PHE A 347 -13.00 -20.01 -3.99
N LEU A 348 -11.85 -19.42 -3.66
CA LEU A 348 -11.76 -18.03 -3.22
C LEU A 348 -12.21 -17.06 -4.32
N LEU A 349 -11.88 -17.33 -5.59
CA LEU A 349 -12.35 -16.49 -6.68
C LEU A 349 -13.87 -16.53 -6.82
N ALA A 350 -14.47 -17.75 -6.81
CA ALA A 350 -15.92 -17.92 -6.86
C ALA A 350 -16.61 -17.23 -5.67
N LEU A 351 -16.10 -17.44 -4.45
CA LEU A 351 -16.61 -16.81 -3.24
C LEU A 351 -16.50 -15.28 -3.32
N GLY A 352 -15.35 -14.77 -3.82
CA GLY A 352 -15.14 -13.36 -4.00
C GLY A 352 -16.14 -12.73 -4.98
N ILE A 353 -16.41 -13.38 -6.12
CA ILE A 353 -17.43 -12.94 -7.09
C ILE A 353 -18.80 -12.86 -6.44
N ILE A 354 -19.21 -13.87 -5.67
CA ILE A 354 -20.50 -13.89 -4.96
C ILE A 354 -20.61 -12.75 -3.96
N ILE A 355 -19.56 -12.54 -3.13
CA ILE A 355 -19.53 -11.44 -2.16
C ILE A 355 -19.60 -10.09 -2.88
N GLY A 356 -18.92 -9.94 -4.02
CA GLY A 356 -18.97 -8.75 -4.85
C GLY A 356 -20.35 -8.48 -5.42
N ALA A 357 -21.06 -9.50 -5.90
CA ALA A 357 -22.43 -9.37 -6.38
C ALA A 357 -23.40 -8.94 -5.26
N LEU A 358 -23.26 -9.48 -4.06
CA LEU A 358 -24.04 -9.05 -2.89
C LEU A 358 -23.78 -7.57 -2.55
N TRP A 359 -22.51 -7.16 -2.57
CA TRP A 359 -22.15 -5.76 -2.34
C TRP A 359 -22.69 -4.85 -3.44
N ALA A 360 -22.61 -5.26 -4.70
CA ALA A 360 -23.13 -4.49 -5.85
C ALA A 360 -24.64 -4.27 -5.72
N ASN A 361 -25.38 -5.30 -5.32
CA ASN A 361 -26.84 -5.16 -5.10
C ASN A 361 -27.17 -4.16 -3.98
N ILE A 362 -26.42 -4.19 -2.85
CA ILE A 362 -26.62 -3.25 -1.75
C ILE A 362 -26.27 -1.82 -2.15
N SER A 363 -25.22 -1.64 -2.96
CA SER A 363 -24.68 -0.32 -3.30
C SER A 363 -25.35 0.31 -4.52
N TRP A 364 -25.77 -0.50 -5.50
CA TRP A 364 -26.27 -0.07 -6.81
C TRP A 364 -27.62 -0.67 -7.21
N GLY A 365 -28.19 -1.57 -6.39
CA GLY A 365 -29.47 -2.21 -6.65
C GLY A 365 -29.44 -3.36 -7.65
N ASN A 366 -28.29 -3.77 -8.15
CA ASN A 366 -28.13 -4.86 -9.11
C ASN A 366 -27.00 -5.80 -8.71
N TYR A 367 -27.24 -7.11 -8.76
CA TYR A 367 -26.23 -8.12 -8.47
C TYR A 367 -25.14 -8.23 -9.53
N TRP A 368 -25.46 -7.90 -10.78
CA TRP A 368 -24.61 -8.07 -11.95
C TRP A 368 -24.96 -7.05 -13.02
N THR A 369 -23.96 -6.34 -13.52
CA THR A 369 -24.17 -5.26 -14.51
C THR A 369 -23.42 -5.48 -15.83
N TRP A 370 -22.76 -6.63 -15.98
CA TRP A 370 -21.88 -6.92 -17.11
C TRP A 370 -20.70 -5.94 -17.25
N ASP A 371 -20.32 -5.34 -16.14
CA ASP A 371 -19.13 -4.49 -16.10
C ASP A 371 -17.88 -5.30 -16.51
N PRO A 372 -16.89 -4.70 -17.21
CA PRO A 372 -15.70 -5.41 -17.64
C PRO A 372 -14.95 -6.19 -16.52
N LYS A 373 -14.94 -5.67 -15.29
CA LYS A 373 -14.33 -6.39 -14.15
C LYS A 373 -15.10 -7.65 -13.76
N GLU A 374 -16.45 -7.59 -13.77
CA GLU A 374 -17.31 -8.73 -13.47
C GLU A 374 -17.10 -9.82 -14.52
N VAL A 375 -17.14 -9.43 -15.80
CA VAL A 375 -16.98 -10.34 -16.94
C VAL A 375 -15.60 -11.01 -16.91
N TRP A 376 -14.53 -10.25 -16.73
CA TRP A 376 -13.17 -10.81 -16.70
C TRP A 376 -12.89 -11.65 -15.45
N ALA A 377 -13.51 -11.33 -14.31
CA ALA A 377 -13.46 -12.19 -13.13
C ALA A 377 -14.14 -13.55 -13.40
N LEU A 378 -15.29 -13.56 -14.06
CA LEU A 378 -15.99 -14.77 -14.46
C LEU A 378 -15.17 -15.58 -15.49
N ILE A 379 -14.59 -14.94 -16.51
CA ILE A 379 -13.70 -15.59 -17.47
C ILE A 379 -12.54 -16.23 -16.75
N THR A 380 -11.90 -15.51 -15.82
CA THR A 380 -10.78 -16.05 -15.04
C THR A 380 -11.22 -17.26 -14.20
N LEU A 381 -12.40 -17.22 -13.60
CA LEU A 381 -12.96 -18.34 -12.86
C LEU A 381 -13.13 -19.58 -13.77
N ILE A 382 -13.71 -19.43 -14.95
CA ILE A 382 -13.91 -20.53 -15.91
C ILE A 382 -12.55 -21.09 -16.38
N VAL A 383 -11.60 -20.23 -16.70
CA VAL A 383 -10.24 -20.62 -17.11
C VAL A 383 -9.57 -21.46 -16.03
N TYR A 384 -9.60 -21.06 -14.77
CA TYR A 384 -8.95 -21.83 -13.69
C TYR A 384 -9.79 -23.00 -13.16
N ALA A 385 -11.10 -23.03 -13.42
CA ALA A 385 -11.94 -24.21 -13.15
C ALA A 385 -11.70 -25.33 -14.16
N PHE A 386 -11.26 -25.02 -15.39
CA PHE A 386 -11.03 -26.00 -16.44
C PHE A 386 -10.10 -27.17 -16.02
N PRO A 387 -8.92 -26.94 -15.40
CA PRO A 387 -8.05 -28.03 -14.95
C PRO A 387 -8.61 -28.86 -13.77
N LEU A 388 -9.72 -28.46 -13.16
CA LEU A 388 -10.37 -29.24 -12.09
C LEU A 388 -11.13 -30.46 -12.63
N HIS A 389 -11.48 -30.47 -13.92
CA HIS A 389 -12.20 -31.60 -14.54
C HIS A 389 -11.27 -32.80 -14.75
N PRO A 390 -11.53 -33.96 -14.06
CA PRO A 390 -10.61 -35.10 -14.11
C PRO A 390 -10.48 -35.76 -15.50
N SER A 391 -11.48 -35.57 -16.36
CA SER A 391 -11.50 -36.16 -17.72
C SER A 391 -10.49 -35.51 -18.66
N LEU A 392 -10.10 -34.23 -18.40
CA LEU A 392 -9.26 -33.47 -19.28
C LEU A 392 -7.79 -33.85 -19.18
N SER A 393 -7.10 -33.84 -20.31
CA SER A 393 -5.67 -34.14 -20.39
C SER A 393 -4.82 -33.18 -19.57
N VAL A 394 -5.25 -31.93 -19.43
CA VAL A 394 -4.60 -30.91 -18.60
C VAL A 394 -4.61 -31.32 -17.12
N SER A 395 -5.68 -31.98 -16.66
CA SER A 395 -5.81 -32.43 -15.27
C SER A 395 -4.96 -33.69 -14.95
N ARG A 396 -4.54 -34.43 -15.97
CA ARG A 396 -3.82 -35.70 -15.82
C ARG A 396 -2.34 -35.62 -16.14
N ASN A 397 -1.95 -34.77 -17.07
CA ASN A 397 -0.57 -34.65 -17.52
C ASN A 397 0.13 -33.44 -16.86
N PRO A 398 1.21 -33.66 -16.07
CA PRO A 398 1.92 -32.58 -15.38
C PRO A 398 2.41 -31.47 -16.32
N LYS A 399 3.01 -31.80 -17.48
CA LYS A 399 3.49 -30.78 -18.42
C LYS A 399 2.37 -29.88 -18.95
N ARG A 400 1.23 -30.51 -19.33
CA ARG A 400 0.08 -29.75 -19.84
C ARG A 400 -0.52 -28.87 -18.76
N PHE A 401 -0.59 -29.38 -17.53
CA PHE A 401 -1.05 -28.63 -16.37
C PHE A 401 -0.19 -27.39 -16.11
N PHE A 402 1.14 -27.54 -16.11
CA PHE A 402 2.06 -26.44 -15.88
C PHE A 402 2.00 -25.41 -17.00
N LEU A 403 2.00 -25.84 -18.27
CA LEU A 403 1.83 -24.92 -19.40
C LEU A 403 0.50 -24.15 -19.30
N TYR A 404 -0.56 -24.87 -18.98
CA TYR A 404 -1.88 -24.26 -18.81
C TYR A 404 -1.91 -23.22 -17.68
N CYS A 405 -1.44 -23.56 -16.47
CA CYS A 405 -1.40 -22.64 -15.35
C CYS A 405 -0.52 -21.41 -15.63
N THR A 406 0.56 -21.57 -16.39
CA THR A 406 1.41 -20.45 -16.78
C THR A 406 0.69 -19.51 -17.73
N LEU A 407 0.01 -20.03 -18.75
CA LEU A 407 -0.74 -19.21 -19.72
C LEU A 407 -2.05 -18.65 -19.13
N ALA A 408 -2.72 -19.41 -18.27
CA ALA A 408 -3.95 -18.98 -17.62
C ALA A 408 -3.78 -17.69 -16.80
N PHE A 409 -2.58 -17.41 -16.32
CA PHE A 409 -2.31 -16.19 -15.56
C PHE A 409 -2.50 -14.90 -16.39
N LEU A 410 -2.47 -14.99 -17.71
CA LEU A 410 -2.82 -13.86 -18.59
C LEU A 410 -4.23 -13.34 -18.33
N SER A 411 -5.19 -14.23 -17.97
CA SER A 411 -6.54 -13.78 -17.61
C SER A 411 -6.55 -12.91 -16.36
N VAL A 412 -5.71 -13.22 -15.36
CA VAL A 412 -5.55 -12.40 -14.15
C VAL A 412 -4.92 -11.05 -14.48
N ILE A 413 -3.89 -11.02 -15.35
CA ILE A 413 -3.27 -9.77 -15.80
C ILE A 413 -4.28 -8.88 -16.49
N ILE A 414 -5.11 -9.44 -17.37
CA ILE A 414 -6.15 -8.68 -18.07
C ILE A 414 -7.20 -8.18 -17.06
N THR A 415 -7.66 -9.03 -16.15
CA THR A 415 -8.65 -8.65 -15.14
C THR A 415 -8.16 -7.52 -14.23
N TYR A 416 -6.90 -7.58 -13.81
CA TYR A 416 -6.36 -6.59 -12.87
C TYR A 416 -5.85 -5.32 -13.58
N PHE A 417 -5.00 -5.45 -14.60
CA PHE A 417 -4.39 -4.32 -15.29
C PHE A 417 -5.19 -3.88 -16.52
N GLY A 418 -5.61 -4.83 -17.37
CA GLY A 418 -6.31 -4.52 -18.61
C GLY A 418 -7.60 -3.78 -18.36
N VAL A 419 -8.41 -4.24 -17.42
CA VAL A 419 -9.67 -3.57 -17.08
C VAL A 419 -9.44 -2.20 -16.45
N ASN A 420 -8.49 -2.07 -15.53
CA ASN A 420 -8.26 -0.81 -14.85
C ASN A 420 -7.69 0.29 -15.76
N PHE A 421 -6.82 -0.06 -16.72
CA PHE A 421 -6.09 0.92 -17.51
C PHE A 421 -6.57 1.07 -18.96
N LEU A 422 -7.24 0.04 -19.52
CA LEU A 422 -7.63 0.02 -20.94
C LEU A 422 -9.13 -0.02 -21.18
N LEU A 423 -9.89 -0.80 -20.39
CA LEU A 423 -11.30 -1.05 -20.65
C LEU A 423 -12.24 -0.10 -19.87
N GLY A 424 -11.80 0.46 -18.76
CA GLY A 424 -12.64 1.28 -17.88
C GLY A 424 -13.78 0.48 -17.24
N GLY A 425 -14.85 1.17 -16.82
CA GLY A 425 -16.04 0.58 -16.21
C GLY A 425 -16.41 1.22 -14.87
N MET A 426 -17.54 0.82 -14.28
CA MET A 426 -18.04 1.37 -13.00
C MET A 426 -17.12 1.08 -11.81
N HIS A 427 -16.28 0.06 -11.93
CA HIS A 427 -15.28 -0.32 -10.93
C HIS A 427 -13.89 0.33 -11.15
N ALA A 428 -13.72 1.17 -12.18
CA ALA A 428 -12.49 1.92 -12.42
C ALA A 428 -12.55 3.24 -11.62
N TYR A 429 -12.07 3.22 -10.41
CA TYR A 429 -11.91 4.42 -9.57
C TYR A 429 -10.55 5.08 -9.90
N ASN A 430 -10.49 5.84 -10.99
CA ASN A 430 -9.35 6.68 -11.38
C ASN A 430 -9.53 8.11 -10.90
#